data_8c41202b9c5e3bedd74795364fbedc4f
#
_entry.id   8c41202b9c5e3bedd74795364fbedc4f
#
_cell.length_a   1.000
_cell.length_b   1.000
_cell.length_c   1.000
_cell.angle_alpha   90.00
_cell.angle_beta   90.00
_cell.angle_gamma   90.00
#
_symmetry.space_group_name_H-M   'P 1'
#
loop_
_entity.id
_entity.type
_entity.pdbx_description
1 polymer ?
#
loop_
_entity_poly.entity_id
_entity_poly.type
_entity_poly.pdbx_seq_one_letter_code
_entity_poly.pdbx_strand_id
1 'polypeptide(L)'
;MGGKPLGYNIKYVTREGYRTKKPYYETSPGVWVPRGELPEVIEYRKKNRHLKIKTQNKYMNTEHGYIRALFGSSKKNARYKNLSFKFTWEEWWQHWLDQKKKWGLVCPYTRVIMTMIKGIKKKTITNVSADRINVKHGYTPVNTIFCTWEANNKKSAVSIDMCQAILDLYNESIEENFVNKYKIKRMGYKE
;
A
#
# COMPACT_ATOMS: atom_id res chain seq x y z
N MET A 1 26.79 14.20 0.14
CA MET A 1 27.65 14.50 1.32
C MET A 1 27.15 15.79 1.96
N GLY A 2 26.67 15.73 3.19
CA GLY A 2 26.22 16.94 3.89
C GLY A 2 27.39 17.60 4.61
N GLY A 3 27.93 18.69 4.04
CA GLY A 3 29.00 19.47 4.67
C GLY A 3 28.62 19.88 6.10
N LYS A 4 29.62 20.03 6.96
CA LYS A 4 29.44 20.61 8.30
C LYS A 4 28.92 22.05 8.14
N PRO A 5 27.85 22.46 8.87
CA PRO A 5 27.51 23.89 8.93
C PRO A 5 28.71 24.64 9.51
N LEU A 6 29.20 25.63 8.78
CA LEU A 6 30.32 26.47 9.22
C LEU A 6 29.83 27.35 10.39
N GLY A 7 30.61 27.42 11.47
CA GLY A 7 30.42 28.40 12.55
C GLY A 7 29.70 27.93 13.80
N TYR A 8 29.34 26.66 13.93
CA TYR A 8 28.70 26.15 15.12
C TYR A 8 29.63 25.26 15.97
N ASN A 9 29.59 25.41 17.28
CA ASN A 9 30.10 24.40 18.19
C ASN A 9 29.27 23.14 18.09
N ILE A 10 29.87 21.97 18.17
CA ILE A 10 29.19 20.67 17.98
C ILE A 10 29.42 19.79 19.20
N LYS A 11 28.33 19.27 19.77
CA LYS A 11 28.38 18.16 20.72
C LYS A 11 27.61 16.94 20.21
N TYR A 12 28.03 15.75 20.58
CA TYR A 12 27.37 14.51 20.22
C TYR A 12 26.58 13.98 21.41
N VAL A 13 25.28 13.79 21.22
CA VAL A 13 24.37 13.30 22.27
C VAL A 13 23.76 11.97 21.82
N THR A 14 23.74 10.99 22.72
CA THR A 14 22.98 9.75 22.52
C THR A 14 21.56 10.00 23.01
N ARG A 15 20.59 9.92 22.13
CA ARG A 15 19.17 9.91 22.53
C ARG A 15 18.79 8.52 23.04
N GLU A 16 17.98 8.49 24.09
CA GLU A 16 17.40 7.25 24.60
C GLU A 16 16.72 6.45 23.48
N GLY A 17 17.03 5.16 23.36
CA GLY A 17 16.57 4.27 22.28
C GLY A 17 17.33 4.37 20.95
N TYR A 18 18.41 5.16 20.83
CA TYR A 18 19.23 5.24 19.62
C TYR A 18 20.63 4.69 19.86
N ARG A 19 21.12 3.83 18.95
CA ARG A 19 22.47 3.24 19.02
C ARG A 19 23.60 4.20 18.65
N THR A 20 23.28 5.34 18.01
CA THR A 20 24.28 6.29 17.51
C THR A 20 24.12 7.66 18.12
N LYS A 21 25.24 8.28 18.46
CA LYS A 21 25.27 9.69 18.89
C LYS A 21 24.88 10.59 17.72
N LYS A 22 24.00 11.55 17.96
CA LYS A 22 23.63 12.57 16.97
C LYS A 22 24.30 13.91 17.31
N PRO A 23 24.76 14.67 16.28
CA PRO A 23 25.33 15.99 16.51
C PRO A 23 24.25 17.00 16.88
N TYR A 24 24.53 17.81 17.87
CA TYR A 24 23.83 19.02 18.27
C TYR A 24 24.74 20.21 18.03
N TYR A 25 24.16 21.35 17.69
CA TYR A 25 24.82 22.58 17.29
C TYR A 25 24.44 23.68 18.27
N GLU A 26 25.42 24.43 18.76
CA GLU A 26 25.20 25.57 19.64
C GLU A 26 24.73 26.77 18.82
N THR A 27 23.51 27.24 19.03
CA THR A 27 22.94 28.39 18.32
C THR A 27 23.10 29.71 19.11
N SER A 28 23.25 29.60 20.43
CA SER A 28 23.61 30.66 21.34
C SER A 28 24.26 30.04 22.59
N PRO A 29 24.98 30.76 23.42
CA PRO A 29 25.67 30.23 24.59
C PRO A 29 24.75 29.29 25.41
N GLY A 30 25.10 28.01 25.50
CA GLY A 30 24.34 27.01 26.24
C GLY A 30 23.12 26.43 25.54
N VAL A 31 22.70 26.96 24.38
CA VAL A 31 21.52 26.47 23.61
C VAL A 31 21.95 25.54 22.50
N TRP A 32 21.62 24.26 22.63
CA TRP A 32 21.99 23.20 21.72
C TRP A 32 20.80 22.61 21.01
N VAL A 33 20.82 22.69 19.69
CA VAL A 33 19.73 22.16 18.82
C VAL A 33 20.25 21.08 17.85
N PRO A 34 19.40 20.12 17.47
CA PRO A 34 19.77 19.17 16.43
C PRO A 34 19.87 19.89 15.07
N ARG A 35 20.72 19.38 14.17
CA ARG A 35 20.96 19.98 12.84
C ARG A 35 19.67 20.39 12.12
N GLY A 36 18.62 19.60 12.28
CA GLY A 36 17.34 19.85 11.59
C GLY A 36 16.60 21.11 12.06
N GLU A 37 16.99 21.67 13.19
CA GLU A 37 16.38 22.85 13.84
C GLU A 37 17.24 24.10 13.67
N LEU A 38 18.39 23.98 12.99
CA LEU A 38 19.20 25.16 12.62
C LEU A 38 18.42 26.07 11.65
N PRO A 39 18.40 27.39 11.88
CA PRO A 39 17.63 28.33 11.04
C PRO A 39 17.92 28.20 9.54
N GLU A 40 19.18 28.11 9.14
CA GLU A 40 19.59 27.95 7.75
C GLU A 40 19.14 26.61 7.16
N VAL A 41 19.07 25.53 7.96
CA VAL A 41 18.58 24.23 7.50
C VAL A 41 17.07 24.25 7.32
N ILE A 42 16.36 24.95 8.20
CA ILE A 42 14.92 25.16 8.08
C ILE A 42 14.60 25.97 6.84
N GLU A 43 15.31 27.06 6.61
CA GLU A 43 15.15 27.93 5.43
C GLU A 43 15.47 27.19 4.14
N TYR A 44 16.61 26.48 4.08
CA TYR A 44 16.96 25.64 2.95
C TYR A 44 15.87 24.60 2.65
N ARG A 45 15.31 23.95 3.68
CA ARG A 45 14.21 22.97 3.53
C ARG A 45 12.94 23.63 3.00
N LYS A 46 12.58 24.80 3.49
CA LYS A 46 11.42 25.57 3.01
C LYS A 46 11.61 25.92 1.52
N LYS A 47 12.76 26.50 1.17
CA LYS A 47 13.09 26.89 -0.20
C LYS A 47 13.09 25.71 -1.18
N ASN A 48 13.62 24.55 -0.76
CA ASN A 48 13.78 23.39 -1.63
C ASN A 48 12.67 22.35 -1.48
N ARG A 49 11.62 22.64 -0.70
CA ARG A 49 10.50 21.69 -0.45
C ARG A 49 9.84 21.22 -1.74
N HIS A 50 9.64 22.14 -2.69
CA HIS A 50 8.99 21.84 -3.97
C HIS A 50 9.81 20.87 -4.82
N LEU A 51 11.15 21.01 -4.85
CA LEU A 51 12.06 20.11 -5.57
C LEU A 51 12.01 18.69 -4.98
N LYS A 52 12.04 18.61 -3.65
CA LYS A 52 11.92 17.32 -2.95
C LYS A 52 10.58 16.63 -3.25
N ILE A 53 9.48 17.39 -3.23
CA ILE A 53 8.15 16.86 -3.56
C ILE A 53 8.10 16.40 -5.02
N LYS A 54 8.63 17.19 -5.96
CA LYS A 54 8.69 16.84 -7.39
C LYS A 54 9.46 15.54 -7.62
N THR A 55 10.65 15.42 -7.02
CA THR A 55 11.47 14.20 -7.13
C THR A 55 10.81 13.00 -6.51
N GLN A 56 10.21 13.16 -5.32
CA GLN A 56 9.47 12.10 -4.67
C GLN A 56 8.26 11.66 -5.49
N ASN A 57 7.49 12.59 -6.05
CA ASN A 57 6.35 12.27 -6.90
C ASN A 57 6.77 11.53 -8.17
N LYS A 58 7.88 11.93 -8.81
CA LYS A 58 8.44 11.22 -9.97
C LYS A 58 8.76 9.77 -9.62
N TYR A 59 9.46 9.52 -8.51
CA TYR A 59 9.76 8.16 -8.05
C TYR A 59 8.49 7.37 -7.72
N MET A 60 7.54 7.98 -7.00
CA MET A 60 6.31 7.33 -6.58
C MET A 60 5.35 6.98 -7.72
N ASN A 61 5.54 7.58 -8.91
CA ASN A 61 4.81 7.24 -10.12
C ASN A 61 5.48 6.12 -10.93
N THR A 62 6.64 5.62 -10.50
CA THR A 62 7.18 4.36 -11.03
C THR A 62 6.50 3.18 -10.34
N GLU A 63 6.43 2.04 -11.03
CA GLU A 63 5.91 0.79 -10.44
C GLU A 63 6.64 0.44 -9.14
N HIS A 64 7.97 0.45 -9.17
CA HIS A 64 8.81 0.17 -8.00
C HIS A 64 8.53 1.13 -6.83
N GLY A 65 8.45 2.43 -7.11
CA GLY A 65 8.16 3.45 -6.09
C GLY A 65 6.76 3.30 -5.49
N TYR A 66 5.78 2.97 -6.33
CA TYR A 66 4.41 2.72 -5.90
C TYR A 66 4.32 1.51 -4.97
N ILE A 67 4.87 0.36 -5.39
CA ILE A 67 4.86 -0.88 -4.60
C ILE A 67 5.70 -0.72 -3.31
N ARG A 68 6.80 0.07 -3.35
CA ARG A 68 7.57 0.42 -2.15
C ARG A 68 6.74 1.21 -1.13
N ALA A 69 5.94 2.15 -1.60
CA ALA A 69 5.04 2.91 -0.72
C ALA A 69 3.94 2.02 -0.13
N LEU A 70 3.43 1.11 -0.94
CA LEU A 70 2.41 0.14 -0.50
C LEU A 70 2.98 -0.79 0.59
N PHE A 71 4.21 -1.29 0.43
CA PHE A 71 4.93 -2.02 1.47
C PHE A 71 4.97 -1.25 2.79
N GLY A 72 5.43 0.01 2.75
CA GLY A 72 5.52 0.86 3.95
C GLY A 72 4.17 1.10 4.61
N SER A 73 3.12 1.35 3.83
CA SER A 73 1.78 1.57 4.35
C SER A 73 1.16 0.29 4.93
N SER A 74 1.35 -0.86 4.30
CA SER A 74 0.88 -2.15 4.78
C SER A 74 1.57 -2.57 6.09
N LYS A 75 2.89 -2.36 6.19
CA LYS A 75 3.65 -2.58 7.42
C LYS A 75 3.17 -1.68 8.57
N LYS A 76 2.90 -0.40 8.28
CA LYS A 76 2.32 0.53 9.26
C LYS A 76 0.92 0.10 9.70
N ASN A 77 0.07 -0.32 8.76
CA ASN A 77 -1.28 -0.79 9.06
C ASN A 77 -1.28 -2.08 9.88
N ALA A 78 -0.38 -3.02 9.59
CA ALA A 78 -0.21 -4.22 10.39
C ALA A 78 0.15 -3.89 11.85
N ARG A 79 1.13 -3.01 12.02
CA ARG A 79 1.54 -2.53 13.36
C ARG A 79 0.38 -1.85 14.11
N TYR A 80 -0.36 -0.98 13.44
CA TYR A 80 -1.50 -0.28 14.05
C TYR A 80 -2.60 -1.24 14.50
N LYS A 81 -2.83 -2.32 13.74
CA LYS A 81 -3.83 -3.35 14.03
C LYS A 81 -3.30 -4.50 14.89
N ASN A 82 -2.07 -4.41 15.40
CA ASN A 82 -1.38 -5.46 16.15
C ASN A 82 -1.35 -6.82 15.40
N LEU A 83 -1.09 -6.77 14.10
CA LEU A 83 -1.02 -7.95 13.23
C LEU A 83 0.42 -8.19 12.77
N SER A 84 0.75 -9.45 12.48
CA SER A 84 2.06 -9.80 11.94
C SER A 84 2.26 -9.25 10.52
N PHE A 85 3.51 -8.90 10.20
CA PHE A 85 3.96 -8.53 8.87
C PHE A 85 5.21 -9.34 8.54
N LYS A 86 5.07 -10.39 7.75
CA LYS A 86 6.11 -11.40 7.47
C LYS A 86 6.67 -11.22 6.06
N PHE A 87 7.14 -10.03 5.75
CA PHE A 87 7.85 -9.75 4.50
C PHE A 87 9.07 -8.89 4.76
N THR A 88 10.19 -9.23 4.14
CA THR A 88 11.23 -8.28 3.76
C THR A 88 10.75 -7.47 2.56
N TRP A 89 11.51 -6.44 2.18
CA TRP A 89 11.18 -5.69 0.96
C TRP A 89 11.35 -6.55 -0.30
N GLU A 90 12.39 -7.33 -0.34
CA GLU A 90 12.75 -8.21 -1.46
C GLU A 90 11.66 -9.25 -1.69
N GLU A 91 11.18 -9.90 -0.63
CA GLU A 91 10.07 -10.87 -0.69
C GLU A 91 8.76 -10.20 -1.13
N TRP A 92 8.46 -8.98 -0.66
CA TRP A 92 7.29 -8.24 -1.08
C TRP A 92 7.33 -7.87 -2.55
N TRP A 93 8.49 -7.42 -3.04
CA TRP A 93 8.69 -7.09 -4.44
C TRP A 93 8.58 -8.33 -5.32
N GLN A 94 9.19 -9.44 -4.92
CA GLN A 94 9.07 -10.71 -5.65
C GLN A 94 7.63 -11.20 -5.67
N HIS A 95 6.90 -11.14 -4.56
CA HIS A 95 5.49 -11.51 -4.48
C HIS A 95 4.61 -10.69 -5.44
N TRP A 96 4.91 -9.39 -5.58
CA TRP A 96 4.28 -8.56 -6.60
C TRP A 96 4.60 -9.03 -8.02
N LEU A 97 5.86 -9.32 -8.34
CA LEU A 97 6.29 -9.77 -9.66
C LEU A 97 5.66 -11.12 -10.03
N ASP A 98 5.59 -12.06 -9.09
CA ASP A 98 4.98 -13.38 -9.27
C ASP A 98 3.48 -13.26 -9.54
N GLN A 99 2.79 -12.43 -8.80
CA GLN A 99 1.39 -12.15 -9.06
C GLN A 99 1.19 -11.48 -10.42
N LYS A 100 2.02 -10.50 -10.77
CA LYS A 100 1.99 -9.84 -12.08
C LYS A 100 2.27 -10.80 -13.23
N LYS A 101 3.18 -11.75 -13.05
CA LYS A 101 3.46 -12.82 -14.03
C LYS A 101 2.23 -13.72 -14.23
N LYS A 102 1.51 -14.04 -13.15
CA LYS A 102 0.35 -14.93 -13.17
C LYS A 102 -0.91 -14.27 -13.73
N TRP A 103 -1.18 -13.02 -13.38
CA TRP A 103 -2.45 -12.35 -13.65
C TRP A 103 -2.32 -11.09 -14.53
N GLY A 104 -1.10 -10.66 -14.87
CA GLY A 104 -0.87 -9.35 -15.47
C GLY A 104 -1.17 -8.22 -14.48
N LEU A 105 -1.58 -7.08 -14.99
CA LEU A 105 -2.07 -5.94 -14.20
C LEU A 105 -3.60 -6.02 -13.97
N VAL A 106 -4.12 -7.22 -13.76
CA VAL A 106 -5.55 -7.45 -13.57
C VAL A 106 -5.83 -7.80 -12.11
N CYS A 107 -6.87 -7.20 -11.56
CA CYS A 107 -7.33 -7.49 -10.21
C CYS A 107 -7.85 -8.93 -10.12
N PRO A 108 -7.32 -9.78 -9.24
CA PRO A 108 -7.77 -11.16 -9.10
C PRO A 108 -9.25 -11.31 -8.71
N TYR A 109 -9.80 -10.32 -7.98
CA TYR A 109 -11.18 -10.34 -7.51
C TYR A 109 -12.19 -9.88 -8.57
N THR A 110 -11.88 -8.79 -9.29
CA THR A 110 -12.87 -8.09 -10.14
C THR A 110 -12.55 -8.16 -11.62
N ARG A 111 -11.37 -8.68 -12.00
CA ARG A 111 -10.85 -8.71 -13.37
C ARG A 111 -10.66 -7.34 -14.02
N VAL A 112 -10.74 -6.26 -13.25
CA VAL A 112 -10.48 -4.90 -13.69
C VAL A 112 -8.98 -4.63 -13.76
N ILE A 113 -8.53 -3.87 -14.76
CA ILE A 113 -7.13 -3.46 -14.89
C ILE A 113 -6.75 -2.55 -13.72
N MET A 114 -5.67 -2.90 -13.05
CA MET A 114 -5.12 -2.14 -11.92
C MET A 114 -4.23 -1.00 -12.42
N THR A 115 -4.28 0.12 -11.73
CA THR A 115 -3.47 1.32 -12.00
C THR A 115 -2.57 1.67 -10.83
N MET A 116 -1.54 2.47 -11.08
CA MET A 116 -0.59 2.95 -10.06
C MET A 116 -0.43 4.47 -10.19
N ILE A 117 -1.51 5.20 -9.98
CA ILE A 117 -1.55 6.66 -10.14
C ILE A 117 -1.46 7.31 -8.76
N LYS A 118 -0.43 8.16 -8.57
CA LYS A 118 -0.23 8.90 -7.33
C LYS A 118 -0.27 10.41 -7.57
N GLY A 119 -0.71 11.17 -6.59
CA GLY A 119 -0.72 12.63 -6.67
C GLY A 119 -2.07 13.27 -7.01
N ILE A 120 -3.10 12.48 -7.26
CA ILE A 120 -4.47 12.99 -7.44
C ILE A 120 -5.13 13.10 -6.05
N LYS A 121 -5.86 14.18 -5.80
CA LYS A 121 -6.57 14.41 -4.52
C LYS A 121 -7.60 13.32 -4.17
N LYS A 122 -8.14 12.62 -5.17
CA LYS A 122 -9.05 11.48 -4.98
C LYS A 122 -8.29 10.17 -5.19
N LYS A 123 -8.51 9.19 -4.31
CA LYS A 123 -8.02 7.82 -4.50
C LYS A 123 -8.65 7.24 -5.76
N THR A 124 -7.84 6.82 -6.71
CA THR A 124 -8.32 6.11 -7.90
C THR A 124 -8.77 4.72 -7.49
N ILE A 125 -10.02 4.39 -7.76
CA ILE A 125 -10.65 3.11 -7.35
C ILE A 125 -9.94 1.89 -7.92
N THR A 126 -9.31 2.02 -9.09
CA THR A 126 -8.54 0.99 -9.78
C THR A 126 -7.09 0.86 -9.28
N ASN A 127 -6.63 1.75 -8.41
CA ASN A 127 -5.25 1.70 -7.91
C ASN A 127 -4.95 0.40 -7.16
N VAL A 128 -3.74 -0.10 -7.37
CA VAL A 128 -3.22 -1.27 -6.65
C VAL A 128 -3.26 -1.03 -5.14
N SER A 129 -3.81 -1.99 -4.43
CA SER A 129 -3.87 -2.08 -2.98
C SER A 129 -3.45 -3.48 -2.54
N ALA A 130 -2.79 -3.60 -1.40
CA ALA A 130 -2.49 -4.89 -0.81
C ALA A 130 -3.62 -5.29 0.15
N ASP A 131 -4.24 -6.40 -0.14
CA ASP A 131 -5.29 -7.00 0.68
C ASP A 131 -4.78 -8.21 1.47
N ARG A 132 -5.37 -8.47 2.62
CA ARG A 132 -5.22 -9.69 3.38
C ARG A 132 -6.39 -10.59 3.05
N ILE A 133 -6.16 -11.73 2.41
CA ILE A 133 -7.21 -12.67 2.00
C ILE A 133 -8.11 -13.00 3.19
N ASN A 134 -7.51 -13.34 4.33
CA ASN A 134 -8.21 -13.45 5.62
C ASN A 134 -7.84 -12.25 6.51
N VAL A 135 -8.81 -11.41 6.83
CA VAL A 135 -8.63 -10.18 7.62
C VAL A 135 -8.19 -10.42 9.07
N LYS A 136 -8.42 -11.63 9.62
CA LYS A 136 -8.01 -12.03 10.98
C LYS A 136 -6.50 -12.28 11.07
N HIS A 137 -5.82 -12.56 9.95
CA HIS A 137 -4.39 -12.82 9.91
C HIS A 137 -3.62 -11.60 9.40
N GLY A 138 -2.30 -11.57 9.65
CA GLY A 138 -1.40 -10.53 9.17
C GLY A 138 -1.02 -10.68 7.69
N TYR A 139 -0.09 -9.84 7.24
CA TYR A 139 0.47 -9.93 5.89
C TYR A 139 1.54 -11.01 5.84
N THR A 140 1.24 -12.07 5.11
CA THR A 140 2.14 -13.19 4.82
C THR A 140 2.06 -13.55 3.33
N PRO A 141 3.03 -14.24 2.74
CA PRO A 141 2.98 -14.64 1.33
C PRO A 141 1.69 -15.35 0.92
N VAL A 142 1.16 -16.21 1.80
CA VAL A 142 -0.08 -16.96 1.52
C VAL A 142 -1.37 -16.18 1.82
N ASN A 143 -1.29 -15.10 2.58
CA ASN A 143 -2.44 -14.30 2.99
C ASN A 143 -2.47 -12.88 2.40
N THR A 144 -1.59 -12.59 1.45
CA THR A 144 -1.50 -11.27 0.83
C THR A 144 -1.74 -11.38 -0.67
N ILE A 145 -2.57 -10.51 -1.20
CA ILE A 145 -2.83 -10.40 -2.63
C ILE A 145 -2.90 -8.92 -3.02
N PHE A 146 -2.43 -8.59 -4.21
CA PHE A 146 -2.58 -7.25 -4.77
C PHE A 146 -3.85 -7.18 -5.61
N CYS A 147 -4.71 -6.24 -5.31
CA CYS A 147 -6.01 -6.06 -5.96
C CYS A 147 -6.30 -4.57 -6.16
N THR A 148 -7.42 -4.21 -6.78
CA THR A 148 -7.85 -2.82 -6.84
C THR A 148 -8.21 -2.30 -5.44
N TRP A 149 -7.99 -1.00 -5.20
CA TRP A 149 -8.39 -0.36 -3.95
C TRP A 149 -9.88 -0.54 -3.66
N GLU A 150 -10.71 -0.46 -4.70
CA GLU A 150 -12.15 -0.65 -4.58
C GLU A 150 -12.50 -2.06 -4.09
N ALA A 151 -11.92 -3.09 -4.70
CA ALA A 151 -12.16 -4.48 -4.32
C ALA A 151 -11.74 -4.75 -2.87
N ASN A 152 -10.55 -4.25 -2.47
CA ASN A 152 -10.08 -4.35 -1.10
C ASN A 152 -11.04 -3.67 -0.11
N ASN A 153 -11.53 -2.49 -0.45
CA ASN A 153 -12.42 -1.72 0.42
C ASN A 153 -13.80 -2.37 0.54
N LYS A 154 -14.39 -2.83 -0.57
CA LYS A 154 -15.68 -3.55 -0.57
C LYS A 154 -15.59 -4.89 0.14
N LYS A 155 -14.52 -5.66 -0.08
CA LYS A 155 -14.29 -6.94 0.58
C LYS A 155 -14.22 -6.82 2.10
N SER A 156 -13.72 -5.71 2.64
CA SER A 156 -13.63 -5.51 4.10
C SER A 156 -15.00 -5.47 4.80
N ALA A 157 -16.07 -5.25 4.05
CA ALA A 157 -17.45 -5.21 4.54
C ALA A 157 -18.18 -6.58 4.43
N VAL A 158 -17.52 -7.60 3.84
CA VAL A 158 -18.17 -8.90 3.55
C VAL A 158 -17.43 -10.01 4.29
N SER A 159 -18.14 -10.84 5.05
CA SER A 159 -17.58 -12.03 5.69
C SER A 159 -17.42 -13.17 4.68
N ILE A 160 -16.58 -14.16 5.01
CA ILE A 160 -16.42 -15.38 4.19
C ILE A 160 -17.76 -16.12 4.07
N ASP A 161 -18.50 -16.22 5.16
CA ASP A 161 -19.80 -16.88 5.18
C ASP A 161 -20.81 -16.17 4.27
N MET A 162 -20.79 -14.84 4.28
CA MET A 162 -21.61 -14.04 3.36
C MET A 162 -21.20 -14.23 1.91
N CYS A 163 -19.88 -14.34 1.62
CA CYS A 163 -19.40 -14.66 0.27
C CYS A 163 -19.91 -16.04 -0.18
N GLN A 164 -19.85 -17.03 0.68
CA GLN A 164 -20.33 -18.39 0.39
C GLN A 164 -21.84 -18.37 0.12
N ALA A 165 -22.62 -17.75 0.99
CA ALA A 165 -24.07 -17.64 0.80
C ALA A 165 -24.43 -16.93 -0.53
N ILE A 166 -23.71 -15.89 -0.91
CA ILE A 166 -23.92 -15.22 -2.20
C ILE A 166 -23.59 -16.16 -3.37
N LEU A 167 -22.51 -16.95 -3.27
CA LEU A 167 -22.14 -17.90 -4.31
C LEU A 167 -23.18 -19.02 -4.43
N ASP A 168 -23.68 -19.52 -3.32
CA ASP A 168 -24.70 -20.58 -3.29
C ASP A 168 -25.99 -20.08 -3.95
N LEU A 169 -26.50 -18.92 -3.55
CA LEU A 169 -27.67 -18.28 -4.17
C LEU A 169 -27.46 -17.97 -5.67
N TYR A 170 -26.25 -17.55 -6.06
CA TYR A 170 -25.92 -17.29 -7.47
C TYR A 170 -25.97 -18.60 -8.28
N ASN A 171 -25.41 -19.69 -7.77
CA ASN A 171 -25.40 -20.99 -8.43
C ASN A 171 -26.83 -21.55 -8.54
N GLU A 172 -27.63 -21.46 -7.49
CA GLU A 172 -29.04 -21.85 -7.51
C GLU A 172 -29.81 -21.06 -8.57
N SER A 173 -29.61 -19.74 -8.68
CA SER A 173 -30.26 -18.89 -9.66
C SER A 173 -29.86 -19.22 -11.11
N ILE A 174 -28.61 -19.66 -11.33
CA ILE A 174 -28.14 -20.12 -12.64
C ILE A 174 -28.79 -21.44 -13.00
N GLU A 175 -28.84 -22.38 -12.08
CA GLU A 175 -29.45 -23.69 -12.30
C GLU A 175 -30.93 -23.56 -12.62
N GLU A 176 -31.68 -22.73 -11.88
CA GLU A 176 -33.09 -22.44 -12.15
C GLU A 176 -33.28 -21.79 -13.51
N ASN A 177 -32.49 -20.79 -13.85
CA ASN A 177 -32.54 -20.14 -15.15
C ASN A 177 -32.15 -21.08 -16.30
N PHE A 178 -31.20 -21.97 -16.08
CA PHE A 178 -30.78 -22.98 -17.04
C PHE A 178 -31.90 -24.01 -17.26
N VAL A 179 -32.49 -24.51 -16.18
CA VAL A 179 -33.61 -25.45 -16.22
C VAL A 179 -34.81 -24.81 -16.91
N ASN A 180 -35.18 -23.57 -16.58
CA ASN A 180 -36.30 -22.86 -17.19
C ASN A 180 -36.04 -22.57 -18.68
N LYS A 181 -34.83 -22.19 -19.05
CA LYS A 181 -34.46 -21.95 -20.46
C LYS A 181 -34.53 -23.23 -21.30
N TYR A 182 -34.20 -24.38 -20.76
CA TYR A 182 -34.32 -25.66 -21.45
C TYR A 182 -35.74 -26.23 -21.40
N LYS A 183 -36.53 -25.99 -20.36
CA LYS A 183 -37.93 -26.34 -20.30
C LYS A 183 -38.73 -25.56 -21.37
N ILE A 184 -38.47 -24.26 -21.54
CA ILE A 184 -39.11 -23.42 -22.58
C ILE A 184 -38.76 -23.92 -23.97
N LYS A 185 -37.48 -24.34 -24.24
CA LYS A 185 -37.11 -24.92 -25.52
C LYS A 185 -37.77 -26.26 -25.81
N ARG A 186 -37.99 -27.10 -24.78
CA ARG A 186 -38.72 -28.38 -24.97
C ARG A 186 -40.21 -28.20 -25.21
N MET A 187 -40.83 -27.11 -24.73
CA MET A 187 -42.26 -26.80 -25.00
C MET A 187 -42.51 -26.13 -26.35
N GLY A 188 -41.47 -25.67 -27.03
CA GLY A 188 -41.59 -24.90 -28.30
C GLY A 188 -41.45 -25.74 -29.58
N TYR A 189 -41.21 -27.05 -29.48
CA TYR A 189 -41.21 -27.95 -30.66
C TYR A 189 -42.38 -28.96 -30.52
N LYS A 190 -43.59 -28.55 -30.86
CA LYS A 190 -44.58 -29.43 -31.44
C LYS A 190 -44.46 -29.25 -32.95
N GLU A 191 -44.10 -30.33 -33.63
CA GLU A 191 -44.19 -30.52 -35.04
C GLU A 191 -45.64 -30.28 -35.56
#